data_f5c332fa7a697dd87463aba8e93c8fad
#
_entry.id   f5c332fa7a697dd87463aba8e93c8fad
#
_cell.length_a   1.000
_cell.length_b   1.000
_cell.length_c   1.000
_cell.angle_alpha   90.00
_cell.angle_beta   90.00
_cell.angle_gamma   90.00
#
_symmetry.space_group_name_H-M   'P 1'
#
loop_
_entity.id
_entity.type
_entity.pdbx_description
1 polymer ?
#
loop_
_entity_poly.entity_id
_entity_poly.type
_entity_poly.pdbx_seq_one_letter_code
_entity_poly.pdbx_strand_id
1 'polypeptide(L)'
;MRGTEGGRARERSCCARREPRGCWSGGIGSAQAAERPSTGRAPGSVGFTLIEVAVALAILGVGVVTCLQIFGASLRMQQRASRETRAVLAARAAMDALIATPEIQDHNENRDSAEGFRTHVLVRHAGPDEGLSDKALDFQSDYSLRYLQIDVTWQDGVGAKTYTLKGLRMAPENE
;
A
#
# COMPACT_ATOMS: atom_id res chain seq x y z
N MET A 1 52.92 8.60 -14.58
CA MET A 1 53.13 7.24 -14.07
C MET A 1 51.74 6.72 -13.72
N ARG A 2 51.18 5.90 -14.60
CA ARG A 2 50.93 4.46 -14.51
C ARG A 2 50.06 4.15 -13.28
N GLY A 3 48.96 3.49 -13.34
CA GLY A 3 48.28 2.54 -14.24
C GLY A 3 46.94 2.21 -13.61
N THR A 4 45.91 2.04 -14.39
CA THR A 4 45.37 0.77 -14.93
C THR A 4 44.91 -0.23 -13.86
N GLU A 5 43.74 -0.64 -13.99
CA GLU A 5 42.99 -1.86 -14.36
C GLU A 5 41.80 -1.98 -13.46
N GLY A 6 40.55 -2.13 -13.86
CA GLY A 6 40.12 -3.11 -14.88
C GLY A 6 39.47 -4.29 -14.15
N GLY A 7 38.17 -4.28 -13.98
CA GLY A 7 37.44 -5.33 -13.27
C GLY A 7 36.07 -5.52 -13.89
N ARG A 8 36.03 -6.34 -14.91
CA ARG A 8 34.93 -6.75 -15.78
C ARG A 8 33.74 -7.34 -15.06
N ALA A 9 32.62 -6.96 -15.60
CA ALA A 9 31.32 -7.61 -15.58
C ALA A 9 31.40 -9.13 -15.72
N ARG A 10 30.59 -9.83 -15.00
CA ARG A 10 30.12 -11.17 -15.33
C ARG A 10 28.61 -11.19 -15.39
N GLU A 11 28.11 -10.94 -16.60
CA GLU A 11 26.84 -11.47 -17.06
C GLU A 11 26.84 -12.99 -16.86
N ARG A 12 25.87 -13.50 -16.18
CA ARG A 12 25.47 -14.91 -16.26
C ARG A 12 24.03 -15.00 -16.68
N SER A 13 23.88 -14.94 -17.99
CA SER A 13 22.75 -15.50 -18.71
C SER A 13 22.70 -17.01 -18.43
N CYS A 14 21.59 -17.52 -17.99
CA CYS A 14 21.22 -18.92 -18.07
C CYS A 14 19.72 -19.03 -18.31
N CYS A 15 19.34 -18.83 -19.56
CA CYS A 15 18.15 -19.44 -20.12
C CYS A 15 18.45 -20.90 -20.43
N ALA A 16 17.78 -21.81 -19.76
CA ALA A 16 17.67 -23.18 -20.21
C ALA A 16 16.21 -23.59 -20.13
N ARG A 17 15.53 -23.29 -21.21
CA ARG A 17 14.23 -23.84 -21.57
C ARG A 17 14.45 -25.22 -22.16
N ARG A 18 14.06 -26.27 -21.47
CA ARG A 18 13.96 -27.63 -22.02
C ARG A 18 12.49 -28.02 -22.04
N GLU A 19 11.94 -28.00 -23.23
CA GLU A 19 10.74 -28.75 -23.57
C GLU A 19 11.12 -30.22 -23.85
N PRO A 20 10.42 -31.22 -23.33
CA PRO A 20 10.49 -32.57 -23.85
C PRO A 20 9.42 -32.76 -24.93
N ARG A 21 9.89 -32.82 -26.17
CA ARG A 21 9.09 -33.36 -27.28
C ARG A 21 9.03 -34.86 -27.12
N GLY A 22 7.88 -35.39 -26.75
CA GLY A 22 7.60 -36.81 -26.80
C GLY A 22 7.36 -37.24 -28.25
N CYS A 23 8.30 -38.03 -28.81
CA CYS A 23 8.09 -38.78 -30.04
C CYS A 23 7.10 -39.88 -29.80
N TRP A 24 6.01 -39.82 -30.49
CA TRP A 24 5.12 -40.97 -30.70
C TRP A 24 5.53 -41.67 -32.01
N SER A 25 6.27 -42.78 -31.88
CA SER A 25 6.54 -43.70 -32.95
C SER A 25 5.36 -44.66 -33.11
N GLY A 26 4.92 -44.81 -34.34
CA GLY A 26 3.78 -45.65 -34.73
C GLY A 26 4.04 -47.15 -34.49
N GLY A 27 2.99 -47.81 -34.12
CA GLY A 27 2.86 -49.24 -34.16
C GLY A 27 1.61 -49.62 -34.93
N ILE A 28 1.81 -50.10 -36.14
CA ILE A 28 0.76 -50.71 -36.96
C ILE A 28 0.56 -52.11 -36.41
N GLY A 29 -0.58 -52.41 -35.85
CA GLY A 29 -0.96 -53.75 -35.43
C GLY A 29 -2.42 -54.00 -35.81
N SER A 30 -2.60 -54.64 -36.95
CA SER A 30 -3.86 -55.19 -37.44
C SER A 30 -4.32 -56.37 -36.59
N ALA A 31 -5.50 -56.26 -35.97
CA ALA A 31 -6.27 -57.43 -35.55
C ALA A 31 -7.74 -57.05 -35.62
N GLN A 32 -8.39 -57.57 -36.68
CA GLN A 32 -9.83 -57.59 -36.81
C GLN A 32 -10.40 -58.55 -35.76
N ALA A 33 -11.15 -58.05 -34.83
CA ALA A 33 -12.11 -58.81 -34.10
C ALA A 33 -13.48 -58.16 -34.29
N ALA A 34 -14.33 -58.83 -35.02
CA ALA A 34 -15.72 -58.46 -35.17
C ALA A 34 -16.42 -58.61 -33.82
N GLU A 35 -16.68 -57.52 -33.17
CA GLU A 35 -17.57 -57.48 -32.00
C GLU A 35 -18.87 -56.76 -32.36
N ARG A 36 -19.92 -57.47 -32.08
CA ARG A 36 -21.35 -57.17 -32.29
C ARG A 36 -21.69 -55.77 -31.81
N PRO A 37 -22.59 -55.06 -32.48
CA PRO A 37 -23.13 -53.82 -31.94
C PRO A 37 -23.95 -54.18 -30.70
N SER A 38 -23.38 -53.95 -29.52
CA SER A 38 -24.18 -53.81 -28.32
C SER A 38 -25.02 -52.55 -28.52
N THR A 39 -26.35 -52.76 -28.62
CA THR A 39 -27.33 -51.68 -28.51
C THR A 39 -27.18 -51.04 -27.14
N GLY A 40 -26.15 -50.22 -27.00
CA GLY A 40 -25.96 -49.33 -25.85
C GLY A 40 -27.11 -48.34 -25.87
N ARG A 41 -28.09 -48.60 -25.02
CA ARG A 41 -29.15 -47.67 -24.69
C ARG A 41 -28.49 -46.34 -24.35
N ALA A 42 -28.62 -45.39 -25.23
CA ALA A 42 -28.15 -44.05 -24.99
C ALA A 42 -28.71 -43.60 -23.63
N PRO A 43 -27.85 -43.12 -22.69
CA PRO A 43 -28.35 -42.56 -21.44
C PRO A 43 -29.32 -41.46 -21.83
N GLY A 44 -30.59 -41.62 -21.40
CA GLY A 44 -31.63 -40.65 -21.70
C GLY A 44 -31.15 -39.26 -21.33
N SER A 45 -31.19 -38.35 -22.29
CA SER A 45 -30.89 -36.93 -22.01
C SER A 45 -31.90 -36.43 -20.98
N VAL A 46 -31.47 -36.38 -19.72
CA VAL A 46 -32.25 -35.79 -18.65
C VAL A 46 -32.22 -34.27 -18.93
N GLY A 47 -33.31 -33.76 -19.51
CA GLY A 47 -33.48 -32.35 -19.75
C GLY A 47 -33.60 -31.61 -18.41
N PHE A 48 -33.01 -30.44 -18.32
CA PHE A 48 -33.16 -29.56 -17.17
C PHE A 48 -34.62 -29.15 -16.97
N THR A 49 -35.08 -29.14 -15.74
CA THR A 49 -36.41 -28.65 -15.42
C THR A 49 -36.38 -27.10 -15.38
N LEU A 50 -37.49 -26.47 -15.72
CA LEU A 50 -37.62 -25.03 -15.72
C LEU A 50 -37.35 -24.46 -14.29
N ILE A 51 -37.75 -25.18 -13.26
CA ILE A 51 -37.51 -24.79 -11.87
C ILE A 51 -36.04 -24.83 -11.51
N GLU A 52 -35.27 -25.78 -12.01
CA GLU A 52 -33.83 -25.89 -11.75
C GLU A 52 -33.08 -24.70 -12.34
N VAL A 53 -33.42 -24.28 -13.55
CA VAL A 53 -32.86 -23.08 -14.18
C VAL A 53 -33.25 -21.83 -13.40
N ALA A 54 -34.50 -21.72 -12.93
CA ALA A 54 -34.95 -20.59 -12.14
C ALA A 54 -34.18 -20.49 -10.80
N VAL A 55 -33.98 -21.60 -10.08
CA VAL A 55 -33.22 -21.65 -8.86
C VAL A 55 -31.74 -21.32 -9.09
N ALA A 56 -31.13 -21.85 -10.15
CA ALA A 56 -29.75 -21.56 -10.50
C ALA A 56 -29.52 -20.06 -10.78
N LEU A 57 -30.44 -19.43 -11.50
CA LEU A 57 -30.40 -18.00 -11.79
C LEU A 57 -30.59 -17.16 -10.51
N ALA A 58 -31.47 -17.60 -9.59
CA ALA A 58 -31.66 -16.92 -8.32
C ALA A 58 -30.38 -16.95 -7.47
N ILE A 59 -29.73 -18.12 -7.36
CA ILE A 59 -28.47 -18.27 -6.62
C ILE A 59 -27.36 -17.43 -7.27
N LEU A 60 -27.25 -17.47 -8.60
CA LEU A 60 -26.29 -16.67 -9.35
C LEU A 60 -26.52 -15.17 -9.10
N GLY A 61 -27.76 -14.71 -9.14
CA GLY A 61 -28.11 -13.30 -8.88
C GLY A 61 -27.67 -12.84 -7.49
N VAL A 62 -27.96 -13.62 -6.46
CA VAL A 62 -27.53 -13.35 -5.10
C VAL A 62 -25.98 -13.30 -5.00
N GLY A 63 -25.30 -14.25 -5.64
CA GLY A 63 -23.84 -14.30 -5.68
C GLY A 63 -23.22 -13.05 -6.30
N VAL A 64 -23.74 -12.63 -7.47
CA VAL A 64 -23.26 -11.42 -8.15
C VAL A 64 -23.46 -10.16 -7.30
N VAL A 65 -24.65 -10.00 -6.72
CA VAL A 65 -24.94 -8.82 -5.85
C VAL A 65 -23.98 -8.78 -4.65
N THR A 66 -23.74 -9.93 -4.01
CA THR A 66 -22.81 -10.02 -2.87
C THR A 66 -21.39 -9.65 -3.28
N CYS A 67 -20.91 -10.14 -4.42
CA CYS A 67 -19.59 -9.76 -4.95
C CYS A 67 -19.49 -8.25 -5.19
N LEU A 68 -20.50 -7.63 -5.81
CA LEU A 68 -20.49 -6.18 -6.08
C LEU A 68 -20.47 -5.36 -4.78
N GLN A 69 -21.17 -5.80 -3.74
CA GLN A 69 -21.14 -5.15 -2.41
C GLN A 69 -19.74 -5.20 -1.79
N ILE A 70 -19.05 -6.35 -1.85
CA ILE A 70 -17.69 -6.50 -1.35
C ILE A 70 -16.73 -5.60 -2.13
N PHE A 71 -16.82 -5.57 -3.45
CA PHE A 71 -16.00 -4.66 -4.28
C PHE A 71 -16.23 -3.19 -3.91
N GLY A 72 -17.47 -2.77 -3.75
CA GLY A 72 -17.80 -1.40 -3.37
C GLY A 72 -17.24 -1.02 -1.97
N ALA A 73 -17.27 -1.94 -1.02
CA ALA A 73 -16.68 -1.74 0.30
C ALA A 73 -15.14 -1.65 0.22
N SER A 74 -14.50 -2.52 -0.56
CA SER A 74 -13.04 -2.53 -0.77
C SER A 74 -12.54 -1.22 -1.37
N LEU A 75 -13.20 -0.70 -2.40
CA LEU A 75 -12.83 0.57 -3.03
C LEU A 75 -12.91 1.75 -2.05
N ARG A 76 -13.95 1.79 -1.21
CA ARG A 76 -14.07 2.83 -0.18
C ARG A 76 -12.95 2.76 0.85
N MET A 77 -12.57 1.55 1.26
CA MET A 77 -11.47 1.33 2.20
C MET A 77 -10.12 1.77 1.59
N GLN A 78 -9.89 1.47 0.33
CA GLN A 78 -8.69 1.89 -0.41
C GLN A 78 -8.58 3.41 -0.53
N GLN A 79 -9.69 4.10 -0.79
CA GLN A 79 -9.72 5.57 -0.84
C GLN A 79 -9.37 6.20 0.51
N ARG A 80 -9.87 5.63 1.62
CA ARG A 80 -9.54 6.09 2.98
C ARG A 80 -8.07 5.90 3.29
N ALA A 81 -7.52 4.70 3.03
CA ALA A 81 -6.11 4.39 3.23
C ALA A 81 -5.20 5.32 2.40
N SER A 82 -5.58 5.62 1.16
CA SER A 82 -4.85 6.56 0.32
C SER A 82 -4.81 7.97 0.91
N ARG A 83 -5.92 8.48 1.47
CA ARG A 83 -5.97 9.80 2.12
C ARG A 83 -5.11 9.84 3.38
N GLU A 84 -5.15 8.81 4.22
CA GLU A 84 -4.30 8.70 5.40
C GLU A 84 -2.81 8.71 5.02
N THR A 85 -2.43 7.94 3.99
CA THR A 85 -1.05 7.92 3.49
C THR A 85 -0.61 9.31 3.03
N ARG A 86 -1.45 10.04 2.29
CA ARG A 86 -1.14 11.41 1.85
C ARG A 86 -1.00 12.37 3.02
N ALA A 87 -1.84 12.26 4.05
CA ALA A 87 -1.74 13.08 5.26
C ALA A 87 -0.40 12.84 5.99
N VAL A 88 0.02 11.57 6.12
CA VAL A 88 1.32 11.22 6.72
C VAL A 88 2.48 11.78 5.89
N LEU A 89 2.40 11.67 4.56
CA LEU A 89 3.43 12.22 3.67
C LEU A 89 3.51 13.74 3.75
N ALA A 90 2.36 14.43 3.84
CA ALA A 90 2.31 15.87 4.03
C ALA A 90 2.93 16.30 5.36
N ALA A 91 2.61 15.58 6.46
CA ALA A 91 3.20 15.84 7.77
C ALA A 91 4.73 15.63 7.77
N ARG A 92 5.21 14.56 7.12
CA ARG A 92 6.66 14.30 6.98
C ARG A 92 7.35 15.38 6.16
N ALA A 93 6.79 15.76 5.02
CA ALA A 93 7.36 16.81 4.18
C ALA A 93 7.44 18.17 4.93
N ALA A 94 6.42 18.50 5.73
CA ALA A 94 6.45 19.70 6.57
C ALA A 94 7.51 19.59 7.68
N MET A 95 7.67 18.42 8.30
CA MET A 95 8.71 18.18 9.29
C MET A 95 10.11 18.28 8.68
N ASP A 96 10.33 17.69 7.52
CA ASP A 96 11.61 17.73 6.81
C ASP A 96 11.97 19.17 6.43
N ALA A 97 10.98 19.97 6.01
CA ALA A 97 11.19 21.40 5.73
C ALA A 97 11.60 22.19 6.98
N LEU A 98 10.97 21.90 8.13
CA LEU A 98 11.36 22.52 9.41
C LEU A 98 12.76 22.09 9.85
N ILE A 99 13.10 20.83 9.70
CA ILE A 99 14.42 20.30 10.03
C ILE A 99 15.51 20.92 9.13
N ALA A 100 15.20 21.18 7.87
CA ALA A 100 16.12 21.78 6.92
C ALA A 100 16.35 23.29 7.14
N THR A 101 15.47 23.97 7.89
CA THR A 101 15.59 25.41 8.18
C THR A 101 16.69 25.62 9.22
N PRO A 102 17.77 26.38 8.94
CA PRO A 102 18.89 26.53 9.85
C PRO A 102 18.49 27.25 11.14
N GLU A 103 17.69 28.30 11.05
CA GLU A 103 17.18 29.06 12.18
C GLU A 103 15.70 28.76 12.39
N ILE A 104 15.37 28.10 13.48
CA ILE A 104 13.99 27.85 13.88
C ILE A 104 13.62 28.80 15.01
N GLN A 105 12.71 29.71 14.72
CA GLN A 105 12.04 30.55 15.71
C GLN A 105 10.71 29.95 16.13
N ASP A 106 10.17 30.43 17.27
CA ASP A 106 8.83 30.07 17.69
C ASP A 106 7.82 30.45 16.60
N HIS A 107 7.06 29.47 16.17
CA HIS A 107 6.20 29.60 15.00
C HIS A 107 4.89 28.85 15.21
N ASN A 108 3.80 29.51 14.81
CA ASN A 108 2.46 28.90 14.84
C ASN A 108 1.75 29.30 13.56
N GLU A 109 1.67 28.38 12.61
CA GLU A 109 1.08 28.63 11.30
C GLU A 109 0.04 27.58 10.93
N ASN A 110 -1.04 28.05 10.31
CA ASN A 110 -2.00 27.19 9.66
C ASN A 110 -1.87 27.34 8.15
N ARG A 111 -1.73 26.22 7.46
CA ARG A 111 -1.62 26.16 6.00
C ARG A 111 -2.69 25.23 5.44
N ASP A 112 -3.55 25.75 4.60
CA ASP A 112 -4.53 24.97 3.87
C ASP A 112 -3.93 24.51 2.53
N SER A 113 -4.05 23.20 2.25
CA SER A 113 -3.66 22.62 0.98
C SER A 113 -4.84 22.58 0.01
N ALA A 114 -4.57 22.73 -1.29
CA ALA A 114 -5.56 22.59 -2.35
C ALA A 114 -6.25 21.19 -2.37
N GLU A 115 -5.62 20.18 -1.77
CA GLU A 115 -6.16 18.82 -1.65
C GLU A 115 -7.13 18.65 -0.47
N GLY A 116 -7.45 19.70 0.27
CA GLY A 116 -8.38 19.67 1.42
C GLY A 116 -7.75 19.19 2.71
N PHE A 117 -6.41 19.25 2.82
CA PHE A 117 -5.67 19.03 4.07
C PHE A 117 -5.41 20.40 4.72
N ARG A 118 -5.68 20.48 6.03
CA ARG A 118 -5.25 21.59 6.85
C ARG A 118 -4.06 21.15 7.68
N THR A 119 -2.93 21.82 7.50
CA THR A 119 -1.70 21.58 8.24
C THR A 119 -1.50 22.70 9.25
N HIS A 120 -1.44 22.35 10.54
CA HIS A 120 -1.07 23.24 11.62
C HIS A 120 0.35 22.90 12.05
N VAL A 121 1.23 23.89 12.01
CA VAL A 121 2.64 23.78 12.41
C VAL A 121 2.85 24.58 13.66
N LEU A 122 3.32 23.93 14.72
CA LEU A 122 3.68 24.54 16.00
C LEU A 122 5.14 24.27 16.30
N VAL A 123 5.91 25.35 16.50
CA VAL A 123 7.28 25.32 16.97
C VAL A 123 7.34 26.15 18.25
N ARG A 124 7.85 25.57 19.33
CA ARG A 124 8.04 26.26 20.61
C ARG A 124 9.25 25.71 21.35
N HIS A 125 9.71 26.41 22.39
CA HIS A 125 10.67 25.84 23.32
C HIS A 125 10.09 24.55 23.93
N ALA A 126 10.94 23.53 24.05
CA ALA A 126 10.57 22.32 24.76
C ALA A 126 10.45 22.60 26.26
N GLY A 127 9.33 22.17 26.83
CA GLY A 127 9.02 22.33 28.24
C GLY A 127 8.94 20.98 28.97
N PRO A 128 8.68 20.99 30.27
CA PRO A 128 8.53 19.78 31.08
C PRO A 128 7.32 18.92 30.62
N ASP A 129 6.34 19.51 29.95
CA ASP A 129 5.14 18.83 29.45
C ASP A 129 5.43 17.77 28.35
N GLU A 130 6.61 17.86 27.71
CA GLU A 130 7.06 16.90 26.71
C GLU A 130 7.74 15.66 27.30
N GLY A 131 7.68 15.47 28.62
CA GLY A 131 8.29 14.36 29.33
C GLY A 131 9.81 14.46 29.47
N LEU A 132 10.36 15.66 29.28
CA LEU A 132 11.75 15.94 29.50
C LEU A 132 11.96 16.16 31.01
N SER A 133 13.04 15.58 31.56
CA SER A 133 13.40 15.84 32.95
C SER A 133 13.90 17.29 33.10
N ASP A 134 13.62 17.92 34.23
CA ASP A 134 14.15 19.28 34.56
C ASP A 134 15.66 19.40 34.33
N LYS A 135 16.40 18.31 34.56
CA LYS A 135 17.86 18.27 34.30
C LYS A 135 18.21 18.36 32.80
N ALA A 136 17.32 17.91 31.91
CA ALA A 136 17.55 18.04 30.50
C ALA A 136 17.25 19.45 29.97
N LEU A 137 16.44 20.21 30.71
CA LEU A 137 16.09 21.60 30.39
C LEU A 137 17.07 22.62 30.98
N ASP A 138 17.79 22.23 32.06
CA ASP A 138 18.77 23.09 32.77
C ASP A 138 20.20 22.98 32.17
N PHE A 139 20.30 22.43 30.94
CA PHE A 139 21.59 22.32 30.28
C PHE A 139 21.99 23.69 29.70
N GLN A 140 22.92 24.37 30.37
CA GLN A 140 23.51 25.62 29.87
C GLN A 140 24.36 25.33 28.64
N SER A 141 23.81 25.57 27.46
CA SER A 141 24.53 25.49 26.20
C SER A 141 24.04 26.59 25.26
N ASP A 142 24.86 26.94 24.28
CA ASP A 142 24.50 27.86 23.19
C ASP A 142 23.36 27.28 22.26
N TYR A 143 22.73 26.18 22.70
CA TYR A 143 21.67 25.51 21.98
C TYR A 143 20.42 25.38 22.85
N SER A 144 19.29 25.71 22.28
CA SER A 144 17.98 25.51 22.89
C SER A 144 17.27 24.29 22.26
N LEU A 145 16.50 23.58 23.08
CA LEU A 145 15.69 22.48 22.62
C LEU A 145 14.33 23.00 22.13
N ARG A 146 14.01 22.75 20.89
CA ARG A 146 12.73 23.15 20.26
C ARG A 146 11.81 21.94 20.10
N TYR A 147 10.57 22.13 20.50
CA TYR A 147 9.50 21.16 20.29
C TYR A 147 8.77 21.51 18.98
N LEU A 148 8.65 20.51 18.13
CA LEU A 148 8.00 20.61 16.83
C LEU A 148 6.75 19.75 16.85
N GLN A 149 5.61 20.31 16.49
CA GLN A 149 4.36 19.57 16.32
C GLN A 149 3.72 19.95 14.99
N ILE A 150 3.33 18.95 14.25
CA ILE A 150 2.61 19.11 12.98
C ILE A 150 1.34 18.30 13.05
N ASP A 151 0.20 18.98 12.94
CA ASP A 151 -1.12 18.40 12.91
C ASP A 151 -1.69 18.53 11.51
N VAL A 152 -1.96 17.40 10.86
CA VAL A 152 -2.62 17.38 9.55
C VAL A 152 -4.04 16.89 9.73
N THR A 153 -5.01 17.74 9.43
CA THR A 153 -6.45 17.46 9.54
C THR A 153 -7.10 17.36 8.17
N TRP A 154 -7.96 16.36 7.99
CA TRP A 154 -8.74 16.17 6.76
C TRP A 154 -10.15 15.65 7.04
N GLN A 155 -11.06 15.78 6.08
CA GLN A 155 -12.41 15.25 6.15
C GLN A 155 -12.46 13.83 5.56
N ASP A 156 -12.98 12.86 6.31
CA ASP A 156 -13.11 11.45 5.88
C ASP A 156 -14.58 11.03 5.86
N GLY A 157 -15.44 11.75 5.16
CA GLY A 157 -16.85 11.38 4.95
C GLY A 157 -17.70 11.15 6.21
N VAL A 158 -17.11 10.67 7.30
CA VAL A 158 -17.73 10.42 8.61
C VAL A 158 -17.41 11.53 9.60
N GLY A 159 -16.29 12.25 9.40
CA GLY A 159 -15.85 13.33 10.28
C GLY A 159 -14.45 13.81 9.95
N ALA A 160 -13.97 14.77 10.75
CA ALA A 160 -12.60 15.24 10.68
C ALA A 160 -11.66 14.23 11.35
N LYS A 161 -10.55 13.89 10.68
CA LYS A 161 -9.44 13.11 11.22
C LYS A 161 -8.21 13.97 11.31
N THR A 162 -7.40 13.74 12.33
CA THR A 162 -6.14 14.44 12.53
C THR A 162 -5.02 13.44 12.72
N TYR A 163 -3.92 13.66 12.03
CA TYR A 163 -2.65 12.97 12.24
C TYR A 163 -1.66 13.95 12.84
N THR A 164 -1.07 13.60 13.99
CA THR A 164 -0.09 14.44 14.70
C THR A 164 1.29 13.81 14.62
N LEU A 165 2.26 14.58 14.12
CA LEU A 165 3.68 14.25 14.13
C LEU A 165 4.41 15.18 15.09
N LYS A 166 5.17 14.61 16.02
CA LYS A 166 5.92 15.35 17.02
C LYS A 166 7.41 15.06 16.87
N GLY A 167 8.23 16.05 17.16
CA GLY A 167 9.68 15.93 17.13
C GLY A 167 10.35 16.91 18.07
N LEU A 168 11.61 16.64 18.36
CA LEU A 168 12.49 17.53 19.12
C LEU A 168 13.70 17.85 18.26
N ARG A 169 14.15 19.10 18.30
CA ARG A 169 15.34 19.56 17.59
C ARG A 169 16.15 20.50 18.47
N MET A 170 17.45 20.35 18.42
CA MET A 170 18.39 21.34 18.98
C MET A 170 18.59 22.45 17.94
N ALA A 171 18.44 23.68 18.35
CA ALA A 171 18.69 24.86 17.52
C ALA A 171 19.63 25.80 18.29
N PRO A 172 20.53 26.54 17.58
CA PRO A 172 21.33 27.56 18.24
C PRO A 172 20.42 28.62 18.86
N GLU A 173 20.75 29.08 20.04
CA GLU A 173 20.07 30.19 20.69
C GLU A 173 20.63 31.49 20.09
N ASN A 174 19.81 32.14 19.27
CA ASN A 174 20.17 33.46 18.76
C ASN A 174 19.87 34.49 19.87
N GLU A 175 20.91 35.17 20.34
CA GLU A 175 20.80 36.35 21.18
C GLU A 175 20.07 37.51 20.51
#